data_10db293d0deea5cb011816efa319d571
#
_entry.id   10db293d0deea5cb011816efa319d571
#
_cell.length_a   1.000
_cell.length_b   1.000
_cell.length_c   1.000
_cell.angle_alpha   90.00
_cell.angle_beta   90.00
_cell.angle_gamma   90.00
#
_symmetry.space_group_name_H-M   'P 1'
#
loop_
_entity.id
_entity.type
_entity.pdbx_description
1 polymer ?
#
loop_
_entity_poly.entity_id
_entity_poly.type
_entity_poly.pdbx_seq_one_letter_code
_entity_poly.pdbx_strand_id
1 'polypeptide(L)'
;MIWPSAHDEAGWDAALDDDRALDAGVSAVLARHGLAALPRVRYDSGSLPVYAVGADHVLKVFPPYEHEHASIEARVLAAVQDALPIPTPRLIAAGAHEGWPFLLMSQLHGTRLVDAWPALPPAARNRLADTLGATLAVLHAIDTAPLADLPPRWGTFIAEQAVTAAQRQSKRGLDAYWVEQIDDFLARWHPPPAPRHALLHTEIMREHLMVDADGRASGLFDFEPAMVGAPEYEFASVGIFFACGDARTLRRTLLAYGYAPHELNGALQCRFMAYTLLHRYSHLRWYLERIPAGDAKTLEQLATRWWPLHEQ
;
A
#
# COMPACT_ATOMS: atom_id res chain seq x y z
N MET A 1 -21.38 -23.52 -12.70
CA MET A 1 -20.48 -22.46 -12.17
C MET A 1 -19.66 -23.08 -11.06
N ILE A 2 -18.35 -23.00 -11.15
CA ILE A 2 -17.44 -23.57 -10.14
C ILE A 2 -17.01 -22.53 -9.10
N TRP A 3 -17.36 -21.25 -9.31
CA TRP A 3 -17.14 -20.16 -8.38
C TRP A 3 -18.42 -19.80 -7.64
N PRO A 4 -18.35 -19.26 -6.42
CA PRO A 4 -19.51 -18.75 -5.70
C PRO A 4 -20.13 -17.53 -6.43
N SER A 5 -21.35 -17.19 -6.09
CA SER A 5 -21.99 -15.96 -6.55
C SER A 5 -21.48 -14.80 -5.69
N ALA A 6 -20.61 -13.97 -6.25
CA ALA A 6 -20.04 -12.79 -5.61
C ALA A 6 -20.08 -11.61 -6.59
N HIS A 7 -21.30 -11.09 -6.80
CA HIS A 7 -21.52 -9.96 -7.72
C HIS A 7 -21.45 -8.59 -7.02
N ASP A 8 -21.41 -8.59 -5.69
CA ASP A 8 -21.33 -7.42 -4.81
C ASP A 8 -20.52 -7.74 -3.56
N GLU A 9 -20.27 -6.71 -2.74
CA GLU A 9 -19.50 -6.81 -1.51
C GLU A 9 -20.07 -7.82 -0.50
N ALA A 10 -21.41 -7.86 -0.35
CA ALA A 10 -22.06 -8.78 0.60
C ALA A 10 -21.93 -10.25 0.14
N GLY A 11 -22.06 -10.53 -1.14
CA GLY A 11 -21.84 -11.87 -1.71
C GLY A 11 -20.37 -12.29 -1.64
N TRP A 12 -19.46 -11.31 -1.73
CA TRP A 12 -18.03 -11.53 -1.56
C TRP A 12 -17.66 -11.89 -0.12
N ASP A 13 -18.16 -11.13 0.86
CA ASP A 13 -17.93 -11.42 2.28
C ASP A 13 -18.38 -12.84 2.64
N ALA A 14 -19.57 -13.23 2.17
CA ALA A 14 -20.09 -14.60 2.35
C ALA A 14 -19.21 -15.67 1.68
N ALA A 15 -18.59 -15.36 0.53
CA ALA A 15 -17.68 -16.28 -0.16
C ALA A 15 -16.31 -16.37 0.54
N LEU A 16 -15.87 -15.30 1.19
CA LEU A 16 -14.62 -15.29 1.97
C LEU A 16 -14.73 -16.10 3.27
N ASP A 17 -15.91 -16.11 3.88
CA ASP A 17 -16.19 -16.85 5.13
C ASP A 17 -16.27 -18.37 4.90
N ASP A 18 -16.47 -18.83 3.65
CA ASP A 18 -16.46 -20.25 3.29
C ASP A 18 -15.19 -20.63 2.53
N ASP A 19 -14.19 -21.15 3.24
CA ASP A 19 -12.93 -21.60 2.66
C ASP A 19 -13.10 -22.61 1.51
N ARG A 20 -14.23 -23.32 1.45
CA ARG A 20 -14.52 -24.30 0.39
C ARG A 20 -15.21 -23.70 -0.83
N ALA A 21 -15.82 -22.53 -0.68
CA ALA A 21 -16.55 -21.88 -1.77
C ALA A 21 -15.64 -21.58 -2.99
N LEU A 22 -14.38 -21.28 -2.74
CA LEU A 22 -13.38 -20.94 -3.76
C LEU A 22 -12.58 -22.16 -4.28
N ASP A 23 -12.65 -23.29 -3.58
CA ASP A 23 -11.78 -24.45 -3.84
C ASP A 23 -11.86 -25.01 -5.26
N ALA A 24 -13.05 -25.11 -5.81
CA ALA A 24 -13.26 -25.66 -7.15
C ALA A 24 -12.66 -24.75 -8.23
N GLY A 25 -12.88 -23.44 -8.12
CA GLY A 25 -12.36 -22.45 -9.03
C GLY A 25 -10.82 -22.34 -8.95
N VAL A 26 -10.27 -22.28 -7.75
CA VAL A 26 -8.83 -22.29 -7.51
C VAL A 26 -8.19 -23.54 -8.10
N SER A 27 -8.78 -24.73 -7.88
CA SER A 27 -8.29 -26.00 -8.47
C SER A 27 -8.28 -25.96 -9.99
N ALA A 28 -9.32 -25.41 -10.60
CA ALA A 28 -9.41 -25.31 -12.05
C ALA A 28 -8.35 -24.35 -12.64
N VAL A 29 -8.13 -23.21 -11.98
CA VAL A 29 -7.03 -22.28 -12.37
C VAL A 29 -5.68 -22.98 -12.27
N LEU A 30 -5.37 -23.62 -11.15
CA LEU A 30 -4.10 -24.32 -10.95
C LEU A 30 -3.89 -25.46 -11.96
N ALA A 31 -4.95 -26.21 -12.29
CA ALA A 31 -4.88 -27.28 -13.29
C ALA A 31 -4.51 -26.75 -14.68
N ARG A 32 -5.03 -25.60 -15.09
CA ARG A 32 -4.69 -24.96 -16.39
C ARG A 32 -3.24 -24.53 -16.48
N HIS A 33 -2.58 -24.33 -15.34
CA HIS A 33 -1.17 -23.93 -15.26
C HIS A 33 -0.23 -25.09 -14.87
N GLY A 34 -0.74 -26.33 -14.82
CA GLY A 34 0.06 -27.51 -14.50
C GLY A 34 0.45 -27.64 -13.02
N LEU A 35 -0.23 -26.90 -12.14
CA LEU A 35 0.08 -26.81 -10.71
C LEU A 35 -0.89 -27.60 -9.81
N ALA A 36 -1.82 -28.35 -10.37
CA ALA A 36 -2.88 -29.05 -9.63
C ALA A 36 -2.36 -30.06 -8.58
N ALA A 37 -1.16 -30.61 -8.79
CA ALA A 37 -0.55 -31.59 -7.88
C ALA A 37 0.19 -30.94 -6.70
N LEU A 38 0.41 -29.62 -6.72
CA LEU A 38 1.11 -28.92 -5.65
C LEU A 38 0.18 -28.68 -4.44
N PRO A 39 0.71 -28.78 -3.22
CA PRO A 39 -0.03 -28.38 -2.03
C PRO A 39 -0.36 -26.89 -2.10
N ARG A 40 -1.52 -26.49 -1.59
CA ARG A 40 -1.89 -25.10 -1.47
C ARG A 40 -2.33 -24.76 -0.06
N VAL A 41 -2.01 -23.56 0.39
CA VAL A 41 -2.40 -23.01 1.69
C VAL A 41 -2.90 -21.58 1.45
N ARG A 42 -4.12 -21.28 1.90
CA ARG A 42 -4.64 -19.91 1.90
C ARG A 42 -3.94 -19.11 3.01
N TYR A 43 -3.55 -17.88 2.71
CA TYR A 43 -3.10 -16.96 3.76
C TYR A 43 -4.30 -16.44 4.56
N ASP A 44 -4.15 -16.35 5.88
CA ASP A 44 -5.23 -15.98 6.81
C ASP A 44 -5.48 -14.46 6.86
N SER A 45 -4.70 -13.65 6.15
CA SER A 45 -4.78 -12.19 6.20
C SER A 45 -4.92 -11.58 4.80
N GLY A 46 -5.64 -10.48 4.71
CA GLY A 46 -5.89 -9.75 3.48
C GLY A 46 -7.37 -9.72 3.10
N SER A 47 -7.75 -8.76 2.27
CA SER A 47 -9.12 -8.60 1.73
C SER A 47 -9.43 -9.55 0.57
N LEU A 48 -8.40 -10.13 -0.04
CA LEU A 48 -8.49 -11.04 -1.19
C LEU A 48 -7.96 -12.43 -0.83
N PRO A 49 -8.49 -13.50 -1.43
CA PRO A 49 -7.97 -14.85 -1.28
C PRO A 49 -6.62 -14.98 -1.98
N VAL A 50 -5.60 -15.20 -1.21
CA VAL A 50 -4.25 -15.44 -1.67
C VAL A 50 -3.77 -16.80 -1.19
N TYR A 51 -3.23 -17.61 -2.09
CA TYR A 51 -2.79 -18.97 -1.83
C TYR A 51 -1.30 -19.13 -2.13
N ALA A 52 -0.54 -19.64 -1.16
CA ALA A 52 0.75 -20.25 -1.45
C ALA A 52 0.49 -21.56 -2.20
N VAL A 53 1.23 -21.81 -3.29
CA VAL A 53 1.10 -23.00 -4.14
C VAL A 53 2.46 -23.63 -4.34
N GLY A 54 2.68 -24.76 -3.68
CA GLY A 54 4.02 -25.33 -3.55
C GLY A 54 4.96 -24.40 -2.76
N ALA A 55 6.23 -24.38 -3.17
CA ALA A 55 7.24 -23.51 -2.54
C ALA A 55 7.48 -22.20 -3.32
N ASP A 56 7.06 -22.13 -4.59
CA ASP A 56 7.56 -21.11 -5.51
C ASP A 56 6.47 -20.22 -6.11
N HIS A 57 5.19 -20.49 -5.82
CA HIS A 57 4.08 -19.81 -6.47
C HIS A 57 3.10 -19.21 -5.47
N VAL A 58 2.48 -18.11 -5.88
CA VAL A 58 1.33 -17.47 -5.21
C VAL A 58 0.22 -17.27 -6.22
N LEU A 59 -0.99 -17.71 -5.87
CA LEU A 59 -2.20 -17.41 -6.63
C LEU A 59 -3.04 -16.40 -5.85
N LYS A 60 -3.30 -15.23 -6.43
CA LYS A 60 -4.24 -14.20 -5.93
C LYS A 60 -5.48 -14.21 -6.81
N VAL A 61 -6.66 -14.27 -6.19
CA VAL A 61 -7.96 -14.33 -6.87
C VAL A 61 -8.76 -13.08 -6.52
N PHE A 62 -9.47 -12.54 -7.49
CA PHE A 62 -10.28 -11.33 -7.35
C PHE A 62 -11.75 -11.63 -7.63
N PRO A 63 -12.70 -10.98 -6.93
CA PRO A 63 -14.08 -11.06 -7.32
C PRO A 63 -14.31 -10.40 -8.69
N PRO A 64 -15.36 -10.81 -9.44
CA PRO A 64 -15.62 -10.31 -10.80
C PRO A 64 -15.70 -8.78 -10.92
N TYR A 65 -16.18 -8.10 -9.89
CA TYR A 65 -16.31 -6.63 -9.90
C TYR A 65 -14.97 -5.90 -9.66
N GLU A 66 -13.91 -6.60 -9.20
CA GLU A 66 -12.56 -6.04 -9.00
C GLU A 66 -11.59 -6.35 -10.15
N HIS A 67 -12.10 -6.60 -11.36
CA HIS A 67 -11.26 -6.86 -12.53
C HIS A 67 -10.26 -5.72 -12.83
N GLU A 68 -10.60 -4.48 -12.46
CA GLU A 68 -9.73 -3.33 -12.62
C GLU A 68 -8.51 -3.43 -11.71
N HIS A 69 -8.68 -3.79 -10.44
CA HIS A 69 -7.58 -3.98 -9.48
C HIS A 69 -6.64 -5.11 -9.92
N ALA A 70 -7.17 -6.23 -10.40
CA ALA A 70 -6.35 -7.30 -10.97
C ALA A 70 -5.53 -6.82 -12.18
N SER A 71 -6.13 -6.00 -13.06
CA SER A 71 -5.45 -5.42 -14.21
C SER A 71 -4.36 -4.43 -13.81
N ILE A 72 -4.62 -3.58 -12.80
CA ILE A 72 -3.63 -2.64 -12.24
C ILE A 72 -2.44 -3.41 -11.73
N GLU A 73 -2.65 -4.37 -10.82
CA GLU A 73 -1.56 -5.14 -10.22
C GLU A 73 -0.73 -5.89 -11.27
N ALA A 74 -1.38 -6.53 -12.24
CA ALA A 74 -0.67 -7.22 -13.33
C ALA A 74 0.24 -6.30 -14.14
N ARG A 75 -0.26 -5.12 -14.52
CA ARG A 75 0.50 -4.13 -15.30
C ARG A 75 1.63 -3.51 -14.50
N VAL A 76 1.38 -3.22 -13.22
CA VAL A 76 2.40 -2.64 -12.35
C VAL A 76 3.49 -3.66 -12.04
N LEU A 77 3.15 -4.91 -11.71
CA LEU A 77 4.15 -5.98 -11.51
C LEU A 77 5.03 -6.16 -12.74
N ALA A 78 4.47 -6.10 -13.96
CA ALA A 78 5.26 -6.16 -15.18
C ALA A 78 6.21 -4.96 -15.34
N ALA A 79 5.80 -3.77 -14.90
CA ALA A 79 6.62 -2.56 -14.98
C ALA A 79 7.74 -2.50 -13.92
N VAL A 80 7.51 -3.08 -12.72
CA VAL A 80 8.49 -3.07 -11.62
C VAL A 80 9.38 -4.31 -11.60
N GLN A 81 9.10 -5.30 -12.43
CA GLN A 81 9.84 -6.57 -12.45
C GLN A 81 11.34 -6.32 -12.62
N ASP A 82 12.14 -6.83 -11.68
CA ASP A 82 13.61 -6.69 -11.65
C ASP A 82 14.14 -5.23 -11.66
N ALA A 83 13.27 -4.24 -11.51
CA ALA A 83 13.65 -2.84 -11.54
C ALA A 83 13.97 -2.28 -10.14
N LEU A 84 13.35 -2.81 -9.09
CA LEU A 84 13.44 -2.26 -7.74
C LEU A 84 14.57 -2.91 -6.93
N PRO A 85 15.22 -2.14 -6.00
CA PRO A 85 16.19 -2.71 -5.05
C PRO A 85 15.59 -3.78 -4.13
N ILE A 86 14.33 -3.66 -3.75
CA ILE A 86 13.60 -4.70 -3.02
C ILE A 86 12.92 -5.62 -4.04
N PRO A 87 13.11 -6.95 -3.98
CA PRO A 87 12.44 -7.89 -4.88
C PRO A 87 10.91 -7.75 -4.84
N THR A 88 10.27 -7.91 -5.99
CA THR A 88 8.81 -7.94 -6.14
C THR A 88 8.36 -9.28 -6.71
N PRO A 89 7.10 -9.70 -6.51
CA PRO A 89 6.60 -10.89 -7.16
C PRO A 89 6.74 -10.79 -8.68
N ARG A 90 7.24 -11.86 -9.33
CA ARG A 90 7.25 -11.96 -10.80
C ARG A 90 5.89 -12.44 -11.27
N LEU A 91 5.26 -11.72 -12.18
CA LEU A 91 4.02 -12.15 -12.79
C LEU A 91 4.31 -13.35 -13.72
N ILE A 92 3.68 -14.51 -13.43
CA ILE A 92 3.79 -15.74 -14.23
C ILE A 92 2.62 -15.81 -15.20
N ALA A 93 1.41 -15.54 -14.72
CA ALA A 93 0.22 -15.47 -15.55
C ALA A 93 -0.81 -14.53 -14.95
N ALA A 94 -1.56 -13.87 -15.80
CA ALA A 94 -2.76 -13.10 -15.44
C ALA A 94 -3.90 -13.50 -16.37
N GLY A 95 -5.13 -13.53 -15.86
CA GLY A 95 -6.28 -13.87 -16.68
C GLY A 95 -7.56 -13.90 -15.88
N ALA A 96 -8.60 -14.50 -16.48
CA ALA A 96 -9.85 -14.78 -15.79
C ALA A 96 -10.28 -16.22 -16.05
N HIS A 97 -10.93 -16.82 -15.07
CA HIS A 97 -11.56 -18.12 -15.18
C HIS A 97 -13.04 -17.99 -14.79
N GLU A 98 -13.93 -18.26 -15.73
CA GLU A 98 -15.40 -18.04 -15.59
C GLU A 98 -15.75 -16.65 -15.02
N GLY A 99 -15.06 -15.60 -15.48
CA GLY A 99 -15.28 -14.21 -15.06
C GLY A 99 -14.54 -13.79 -13.80
N TRP A 100 -13.84 -14.69 -13.09
CA TRP A 100 -13.05 -14.38 -11.91
C TRP A 100 -11.59 -14.08 -12.30
N PRO A 101 -11.10 -12.85 -12.10
CA PRO A 101 -9.72 -12.52 -12.37
C PRO A 101 -8.77 -13.22 -11.40
N PHE A 102 -7.56 -13.53 -11.89
CA PHE A 102 -6.51 -14.10 -11.07
C PHE A 102 -5.13 -13.61 -11.50
N LEU A 103 -4.21 -13.61 -10.56
CA LEU A 103 -2.77 -13.46 -10.79
C LEU A 103 -2.04 -14.68 -10.23
N LEU A 104 -1.23 -15.30 -11.06
CA LEU A 104 -0.26 -16.32 -10.66
C LEU A 104 1.12 -15.66 -10.65
N MET A 105 1.79 -15.68 -9.53
CA MET A 105 3.03 -14.96 -9.28
C MET A 105 4.09 -15.88 -8.65
N SER A 106 5.35 -15.45 -8.69
CA SER A 106 6.39 -16.09 -7.88
C SER A 106 6.18 -15.78 -6.40
N GLN A 107 6.54 -16.73 -5.54
CA GLN A 107 6.55 -16.52 -4.10
C GLN A 107 7.76 -15.70 -3.67
N LEU A 108 7.55 -14.73 -2.80
CA LEU A 108 8.61 -14.05 -2.06
C LEU A 108 8.91 -14.84 -0.78
N HIS A 109 10.19 -14.93 -0.43
CA HIS A 109 10.62 -15.68 0.75
C HIS A 109 11.10 -14.76 1.87
N GLY A 110 10.81 -15.13 3.12
CA GLY A 110 11.16 -14.38 4.31
C GLY A 110 10.02 -14.33 5.31
N THR A 111 10.14 -13.42 6.28
CA THR A 111 9.13 -13.13 7.29
C THR A 111 8.53 -11.76 6.98
N ARG A 112 7.22 -11.59 7.16
CA ARG A 112 6.60 -10.27 7.02
C ARG A 112 7.26 -9.29 7.98
N LEU A 113 7.54 -8.08 7.51
CA LEU A 113 8.24 -7.08 8.32
C LEU A 113 7.46 -6.70 9.57
N VAL A 114 6.13 -6.70 9.52
CA VAL A 114 5.29 -6.42 10.71
C VAL A 114 5.57 -7.41 11.84
N ASP A 115 5.75 -8.68 11.52
CA ASP A 115 6.01 -9.76 12.50
C ASP A 115 7.46 -9.73 12.98
N ALA A 116 8.40 -9.42 12.09
CA ALA A 116 9.83 -9.38 12.41
C ALA A 116 10.24 -8.09 13.15
N TRP A 117 9.57 -6.96 12.91
CA TRP A 117 9.97 -5.64 13.37
C TRP A 117 10.31 -5.53 14.87
N PRO A 118 9.52 -6.10 15.79
CA PRO A 118 9.81 -5.99 17.22
C PRO A 118 11.18 -6.56 17.60
N ALA A 119 11.63 -7.64 16.94
CA ALA A 119 12.88 -8.32 17.21
C ALA A 119 14.10 -7.76 16.46
N LEU A 120 13.87 -6.93 15.43
CA LEU A 120 14.96 -6.38 14.62
C LEU A 120 15.83 -5.41 15.42
N PRO A 121 17.18 -5.55 15.38
CA PRO A 121 18.08 -4.60 16.00
C PRO A 121 18.05 -3.25 15.28
N PRO A 122 18.41 -2.13 15.97
CA PRO A 122 18.40 -0.78 15.36
C PRO A 122 19.16 -0.67 14.05
N ALA A 123 20.30 -1.36 13.92
CA ALA A 123 21.08 -1.37 12.69
C ALA A 123 20.31 -1.98 11.50
N ALA A 124 19.54 -3.04 11.73
CA ALA A 124 18.71 -3.64 10.68
C ALA A 124 17.55 -2.71 10.29
N ARG A 125 16.86 -2.10 11.26
CA ARG A 125 15.80 -1.11 11.02
C ARG A 125 16.34 0.09 10.22
N ASN A 126 17.54 0.56 10.53
CA ASN A 126 18.20 1.63 9.77
C ASN A 126 18.45 1.24 8.31
N ARG A 127 19.00 0.03 8.06
CA ARG A 127 19.21 -0.47 6.69
C ARG A 127 17.91 -0.59 5.93
N LEU A 128 16.85 -1.08 6.56
CA LEU A 128 15.51 -1.19 5.95
C LEU A 128 14.97 0.19 5.56
N ALA A 129 15.13 1.20 6.41
CA ALA A 129 14.72 2.57 6.12
C ALA A 129 15.47 3.14 4.90
N ASP A 130 16.80 2.96 4.84
CA ASP A 130 17.61 3.38 3.70
C ASP A 130 17.24 2.62 2.42
N THR A 131 17.05 1.30 2.50
CA THR A 131 16.68 0.47 1.35
C THR A 131 15.30 0.85 0.83
N LEU A 132 14.32 1.09 1.72
CA LEU A 132 12.98 1.52 1.31
C LEU A 132 13.04 2.89 0.62
N GLY A 133 13.75 3.87 1.20
CA GLY A 133 13.90 5.19 0.57
C GLY A 133 14.48 5.09 -0.84
N ALA A 134 15.58 4.35 -1.01
CA ALA A 134 16.18 4.10 -2.32
C ALA A 134 15.21 3.37 -3.27
N THR A 135 14.43 2.41 -2.76
CA THR A 135 13.43 1.68 -3.57
C THR A 135 12.33 2.62 -4.06
N LEU A 136 11.82 3.50 -3.21
CA LEU A 136 10.81 4.48 -3.61
C LEU A 136 11.35 5.50 -4.62
N ALA A 137 12.63 5.90 -4.50
CA ALA A 137 13.25 6.77 -5.49
C ALA A 137 13.31 6.11 -6.88
N VAL A 138 13.63 4.82 -6.95
CA VAL A 138 13.62 4.04 -8.19
C VAL A 138 12.20 3.84 -8.70
N LEU A 139 11.24 3.45 -7.85
CA LEU A 139 9.83 3.28 -8.20
C LEU A 139 9.26 4.55 -8.84
N HIS A 140 9.52 5.70 -8.20
CA HIS A 140 9.05 6.99 -8.70
C HIS A 140 9.80 7.49 -9.94
N ALA A 141 10.89 6.85 -10.33
CA ALA A 141 11.63 7.14 -11.56
C ALA A 141 11.22 6.26 -12.76
N ILE A 142 10.42 5.22 -12.54
CA ILE A 142 9.91 4.35 -13.61
C ILE A 142 9.12 5.20 -14.61
N ASP A 143 9.29 4.89 -15.91
CA ASP A 143 8.48 5.50 -16.96
C ASP A 143 7.00 5.15 -16.80
N THR A 144 6.19 6.17 -16.58
CA THR A 144 4.74 6.01 -16.40
C THR A 144 3.94 6.08 -17.70
N ALA A 145 4.57 6.31 -18.85
CA ALA A 145 3.84 6.41 -20.13
C ALA A 145 3.01 5.14 -20.44
N PRO A 146 3.50 3.90 -20.21
CA PRO A 146 2.71 2.68 -20.39
C PRO A 146 1.58 2.50 -19.37
N LEU A 147 1.58 3.28 -18.29
CA LEU A 147 0.65 3.21 -17.16
C LEU A 147 -0.22 4.47 -17.04
N ALA A 148 -0.14 5.40 -18.00
CA ALA A 148 -0.78 6.71 -17.91
C ALA A 148 -2.32 6.65 -17.90
N ASP A 149 -2.90 5.53 -18.32
CA ASP A 149 -4.34 5.26 -18.30
C ASP A 149 -4.82 4.55 -17.04
N LEU A 150 -3.93 4.17 -16.11
CA LEU A 150 -4.34 3.54 -14.85
C LEU A 150 -5.31 4.43 -14.07
N PRO A 151 -6.43 3.87 -13.59
CA PRO A 151 -7.33 4.56 -12.68
C PRO A 151 -6.78 4.58 -11.25
N PRO A 152 -7.21 5.56 -10.45
CA PRO A 152 -7.99 6.72 -10.84
C PRO A 152 -7.12 7.78 -11.53
N ARG A 153 -7.73 8.63 -12.35
CA ARG A 153 -7.06 9.79 -12.94
C ARG A 153 -6.69 10.79 -11.84
N TRP A 154 -5.41 11.05 -11.63
CA TRP A 154 -4.89 11.81 -10.49
C TRP A 154 -5.61 13.13 -10.23
N GLY A 155 -5.78 13.99 -11.25
CA GLY A 155 -6.39 15.31 -11.07
C GLY A 155 -7.83 15.25 -10.56
N THR A 156 -8.67 14.41 -11.19
CA THR A 156 -10.06 14.18 -10.77
C THR A 156 -10.10 13.55 -9.38
N PHE A 157 -9.29 12.53 -9.16
CA PHE A 157 -9.20 11.82 -7.89
C PHE A 157 -8.88 12.77 -6.72
N ILE A 158 -7.81 13.57 -6.82
CA ILE A 158 -7.42 14.49 -5.74
C ILE A 158 -8.48 15.55 -5.48
N ALA A 159 -9.12 16.08 -6.53
CA ALA A 159 -10.20 17.06 -6.38
C ALA A 159 -11.40 16.46 -5.63
N GLU A 160 -11.82 15.25 -5.98
CA GLU A 160 -12.92 14.53 -5.29
C GLU A 160 -12.55 14.20 -3.85
N GLN A 161 -11.30 13.75 -3.60
CA GLN A 161 -10.82 13.49 -2.26
C GLN A 161 -10.84 14.76 -1.39
N ALA A 162 -10.47 15.91 -1.94
CA ALA A 162 -10.45 17.17 -1.20
C ALA A 162 -11.87 17.60 -0.80
N VAL A 163 -12.82 17.57 -1.74
CA VAL A 163 -14.22 17.97 -1.48
C VAL A 163 -14.91 17.07 -0.44
N THR A 164 -14.52 15.79 -0.39
CA THR A 164 -15.19 14.80 0.46
C THR A 164 -14.42 14.47 1.76
N ALA A 165 -13.24 15.06 1.98
CA ALA A 165 -12.33 14.66 3.06
C ALA A 165 -12.99 14.68 4.44
N ALA A 166 -13.54 15.83 4.87
CA ALA A 166 -14.19 15.96 6.17
C ALA A 166 -15.39 15.00 6.33
N GLN A 167 -16.23 14.91 5.28
CA GLN A 167 -17.39 14.00 5.29
C GLN A 167 -16.98 12.53 5.43
N ARG A 168 -15.92 12.10 4.70
CA ARG A 168 -15.42 10.72 4.78
C ARG A 168 -14.90 10.39 6.18
N GLN A 169 -14.17 11.31 6.82
CA GLN A 169 -13.67 11.11 8.17
C GLN A 169 -14.79 11.08 9.19
N SER A 170 -15.79 11.95 9.07
CA SER A 170 -17.00 11.94 9.91
C SER A 170 -17.75 10.60 9.80
N LYS A 171 -17.99 10.10 8.58
CA LYS A 171 -18.63 8.79 8.36
C LYS A 171 -17.84 7.62 8.96
N ARG A 172 -16.52 7.74 9.07
CA ARG A 172 -15.62 6.75 9.69
C ARG A 172 -15.50 6.93 11.22
N GLY A 173 -16.31 7.81 11.80
CA GLY A 173 -16.42 8.00 13.25
C GLY A 173 -15.24 8.75 13.86
N LEU A 174 -14.55 9.61 13.09
CA LEU A 174 -13.58 10.54 13.65
C LEU A 174 -14.30 11.56 14.55
N ASP A 175 -13.68 11.90 15.69
CA ASP A 175 -14.19 12.91 16.59
C ASP A 175 -14.40 14.25 15.86
N ALA A 176 -15.53 14.93 16.16
CA ALA A 176 -15.90 16.20 15.52
C ALA A 176 -14.82 17.27 15.67
N TYR A 177 -14.11 17.27 16.79
CA TYR A 177 -12.97 18.15 17.06
C TYR A 177 -11.90 18.11 15.96
N TRP A 178 -11.59 16.93 15.42
CA TRP A 178 -10.65 16.77 14.32
C TRP A 178 -11.28 17.04 12.97
N VAL A 179 -12.55 16.62 12.79
CA VAL A 179 -13.29 16.82 11.53
C VAL A 179 -13.41 18.30 11.17
N GLU A 180 -13.74 19.14 12.15
CA GLU A 180 -13.93 20.59 11.98
C GLU A 180 -12.66 21.33 11.49
N GLN A 181 -11.49 20.75 11.68
CA GLN A 181 -10.21 21.34 11.25
C GLN A 181 -9.82 21.01 9.81
N ILE A 182 -10.47 19.99 9.19
CA ILE A 182 -9.98 19.40 7.91
C ILE A 182 -10.04 20.41 6.76
N ASP A 183 -11.16 21.08 6.59
CA ASP A 183 -11.37 21.98 5.45
C ASP A 183 -10.42 23.19 5.52
N ASP A 184 -10.27 23.80 6.69
CA ASP A 184 -9.34 24.89 6.92
C ASP A 184 -7.87 24.46 6.77
N PHE A 185 -7.55 23.24 7.20
CA PHE A 185 -6.21 22.68 7.02
C PHE A 185 -5.90 22.47 5.54
N LEU A 186 -6.80 21.83 4.79
CA LEU A 186 -6.62 21.59 3.36
C LEU A 186 -6.61 22.90 2.55
N ALA A 187 -7.37 23.93 2.96
CA ALA A 187 -7.29 25.24 2.33
C ALA A 187 -5.91 25.90 2.46
N ARG A 188 -5.23 25.69 3.60
CA ARG A 188 -3.88 26.24 3.85
C ARG A 188 -2.76 25.39 3.27
N TRP A 189 -2.89 24.08 3.33
CA TRP A 189 -1.85 23.09 3.02
C TRP A 189 -2.18 22.22 1.81
N HIS A 190 -3.07 22.70 0.92
CA HIS A 190 -3.34 21.95 -0.30
C HIS A 190 -2.03 21.68 -1.05
N PRO A 191 -1.73 20.40 -1.36
CA PRO A 191 -0.47 20.09 -2.04
C PRO A 191 -0.39 20.80 -3.40
N PRO A 192 0.74 21.42 -3.72
CA PRO A 192 0.90 22.04 -5.01
C PRO A 192 0.88 20.99 -6.12
N PRO A 193 0.55 21.38 -7.36
CA PRO A 193 0.69 20.50 -8.52
C PRO A 193 2.10 19.92 -8.56
N ALA A 194 2.21 18.59 -8.62
CA ALA A 194 3.51 17.96 -8.75
C ALA A 194 4.12 18.29 -10.12
N PRO A 195 5.43 18.57 -10.19
CA PRO A 195 6.10 18.87 -11.46
C PRO A 195 6.08 17.67 -12.42
N ARG A 196 5.99 16.46 -11.87
CA ARG A 196 5.77 15.21 -12.60
C ARG A 196 4.96 14.25 -11.75
N HIS A 197 4.24 13.35 -12.41
CA HIS A 197 3.62 12.21 -11.74
C HIS A 197 4.58 11.02 -11.76
N ALA A 198 4.45 10.16 -10.77
CA ALA A 198 5.24 8.95 -10.58
C ALA A 198 4.31 7.74 -10.41
N LEU A 199 4.83 6.55 -10.65
CA LEU A 199 4.19 5.32 -10.22
C LEU A 199 4.29 5.22 -8.69
N LEU A 200 3.15 5.08 -8.03
CA LEU A 200 3.01 4.97 -6.59
C LEU A 200 2.53 3.57 -6.22
N HIS A 201 3.04 3.02 -5.13
CA HIS A 201 2.51 1.83 -4.49
C HIS A 201 1.23 2.15 -3.72
N THR A 202 1.22 3.29 -3.05
CA THR A 202 0.20 3.89 -2.17
C THR A 202 0.06 3.24 -0.78
N GLU A 203 0.40 1.99 -0.60
CA GLU A 203 0.28 1.26 0.66
C GLU A 203 1.63 0.68 1.14
N ILE A 204 2.64 1.54 1.27
CA ILE A 204 3.91 1.13 1.89
C ILE A 204 3.71 0.91 3.39
N MET A 205 3.53 -0.35 3.74
CA MET A 205 3.24 -0.81 5.10
C MET A 205 4.22 -1.92 5.49
N ARG A 206 4.44 -2.12 6.80
CA ARG A 206 5.24 -3.27 7.29
C ARG A 206 4.60 -4.61 6.92
N GLU A 207 3.31 -4.61 6.76
CA GLU A 207 2.49 -5.74 6.33
C GLU A 207 2.79 -6.20 4.90
N HIS A 208 3.20 -5.28 4.01
CA HIS A 208 3.50 -5.52 2.58
C HIS A 208 5.00 -5.65 2.28
N LEU A 209 5.83 -5.69 3.31
CA LEU A 209 7.27 -5.89 3.21
C LEU A 209 7.69 -7.21 3.84
N MET A 210 8.71 -7.84 3.25
CA MET A 210 9.33 -9.04 3.80
C MET A 210 10.80 -8.80 4.11
N VAL A 211 11.30 -9.55 5.07
CA VAL A 211 12.72 -9.57 5.46
C VAL A 211 13.27 -10.99 5.50
N ASP A 212 14.54 -11.11 5.14
CA ASP A 212 15.31 -12.36 5.27
C ASP A 212 15.78 -12.59 6.72
N ALA A 213 16.47 -13.70 6.94
CA ALA A 213 17.03 -14.07 8.26
C ALA A 213 18.08 -13.06 8.78
N ASP A 214 18.72 -12.27 7.90
CA ASP A 214 19.68 -11.23 8.26
C ASP A 214 19.01 -9.86 8.50
N GLY A 215 17.68 -9.78 8.39
CA GLY A 215 16.90 -8.55 8.52
C GLY A 215 17.10 -7.59 7.36
N ARG A 216 17.39 -8.11 6.15
CA ARG A 216 17.39 -7.34 4.90
C ARG A 216 16.04 -7.45 4.22
N ALA A 217 15.63 -6.40 3.51
CA ALA A 217 14.39 -6.45 2.72
C ALA A 217 14.50 -7.55 1.65
N SER A 218 13.57 -8.50 1.68
CA SER A 218 13.48 -9.63 0.75
C SER A 218 12.23 -9.64 -0.09
N GLY A 219 11.31 -8.69 0.12
CA GLY A 219 10.12 -8.56 -0.72
C GLY A 219 9.31 -7.30 -0.46
N LEU A 220 8.71 -6.78 -1.53
CA LEU A 220 7.65 -5.76 -1.54
C LEU A 220 6.53 -6.27 -2.44
N PHE A 221 5.31 -6.29 -1.96
CA PHE A 221 4.16 -6.86 -2.66
C PHE A 221 2.88 -6.05 -2.41
N ASP A 222 1.78 -6.47 -3.04
CA ASP A 222 0.45 -5.85 -2.97
C ASP A 222 0.37 -4.51 -3.71
N PHE A 223 0.62 -4.58 -5.04
CA PHE A 223 0.55 -3.43 -5.94
C PHE A 223 -0.86 -3.17 -6.50
N GLU A 224 -1.87 -3.86 -5.99
CA GLU A 224 -3.27 -3.68 -6.42
C GLU A 224 -3.75 -2.22 -6.34
N PRO A 225 -3.46 -1.45 -5.25
CA PRO A 225 -3.92 -0.07 -5.15
C PRO A 225 -3.00 0.94 -5.85
N ALA A 226 -2.00 0.48 -6.60
CA ALA A 226 -1.04 1.35 -7.28
C ALA A 226 -1.72 2.35 -8.23
N MET A 227 -1.12 3.51 -8.38
CA MET A 227 -1.62 4.58 -9.23
C MET A 227 -0.49 5.46 -9.76
N VAL A 228 -0.80 6.30 -10.75
CA VAL A 228 0.12 7.34 -11.22
C VAL A 228 -0.30 8.68 -10.61
N GLY A 229 0.57 9.29 -9.80
CA GLY A 229 0.24 10.50 -9.06
C GLY A 229 1.45 11.28 -8.53
N ALA A 230 1.18 12.24 -7.64
CA ALA A 230 2.23 13.03 -7.01
C ALA A 230 3.09 12.17 -6.06
N PRO A 231 4.43 12.18 -6.19
CA PRO A 231 5.32 11.34 -5.38
C PRO A 231 5.13 11.50 -3.85
N GLU A 232 4.82 12.71 -3.39
CA GLU A 232 4.62 12.95 -1.95
C GLU A 232 3.42 12.22 -1.34
N TYR A 233 2.45 11.80 -2.16
CA TYR A 233 1.30 11.00 -1.72
C TYR A 233 1.72 9.66 -1.08
N GLU A 234 2.80 9.05 -1.56
CA GLU A 234 3.37 7.81 -1.03
C GLU A 234 3.70 7.90 0.46
N PHE A 235 4.18 9.08 0.90
CA PHE A 235 4.66 9.26 2.27
C PHE A 235 3.53 9.36 3.32
N ALA A 236 2.26 9.37 2.90
CA ALA A 236 1.14 9.16 3.80
C ALA A 236 1.25 7.78 4.48
N SER A 237 1.36 6.72 3.69
CA SER A 237 1.49 5.35 4.20
C SER A 237 2.84 5.09 4.87
N VAL A 238 3.93 5.62 4.33
CA VAL A 238 5.28 5.50 4.91
C VAL A 238 5.33 6.05 6.34
N GLY A 239 4.76 7.23 6.61
CA GLY A 239 4.73 7.82 7.96
C GLY A 239 3.91 6.99 8.95
N ILE A 240 2.70 6.63 8.55
CA ILE A 240 1.72 5.98 9.45
C ILE A 240 2.02 4.49 9.65
N PHE A 241 2.44 3.76 8.60
CA PHE A 241 2.48 2.30 8.64
C PHE A 241 3.88 1.71 8.61
N PHE A 242 4.86 2.42 8.04
CA PHE A 242 6.24 1.94 8.05
C PHE A 242 7.03 2.58 9.21
N ALA A 243 7.12 3.90 9.27
CA ALA A 243 7.84 4.61 10.33
C ALA A 243 7.11 4.56 11.68
N CYS A 244 5.76 4.62 11.67
CA CYS A 244 4.91 4.60 12.87
C CYS A 244 5.30 5.67 13.89
N GLY A 245 5.60 6.89 13.43
CA GLY A 245 6.02 8.00 14.28
C GLY A 245 7.46 7.93 14.80
N ASP A 246 8.29 6.99 14.30
CA ASP A 246 9.71 6.92 14.63
C ASP A 246 10.51 7.89 13.75
N ALA A 247 11.06 8.94 14.37
CA ALA A 247 11.79 10.01 13.69
C ALA A 247 13.01 9.50 12.94
N ARG A 248 13.77 8.57 13.51
CA ARG A 248 14.99 8.03 12.92
C ARG A 248 14.67 7.25 11.64
N THR A 249 13.69 6.35 11.70
CA THR A 249 13.23 5.54 10.55
C THR A 249 12.75 6.46 9.44
N LEU A 250 11.83 7.41 9.75
CA LEU A 250 11.29 8.32 8.76
C LEU A 250 12.37 9.19 8.10
N ARG A 251 13.20 9.85 8.92
CA ARG A 251 14.26 10.73 8.41
C ARG A 251 15.23 9.97 7.49
N ARG A 252 15.64 8.77 7.87
CA ARG A 252 16.51 7.93 7.03
C ARG A 252 15.85 7.60 5.71
N THR A 253 14.59 7.19 5.73
CA THR A 253 13.83 6.89 4.51
C THR A 253 13.75 8.10 3.58
N LEU A 254 13.45 9.28 4.12
CA LEU A 254 13.37 10.53 3.33
C LEU A 254 14.70 10.94 2.73
N LEU A 255 15.79 10.87 3.50
CA LEU A 255 17.14 11.18 3.00
C LEU A 255 17.58 10.18 1.92
N ALA A 256 17.35 8.89 2.12
CA ALA A 256 17.66 7.85 1.14
C ALA A 256 16.79 7.93 -0.12
N TYR A 257 15.58 8.47 -0.01
CA TYR A 257 14.73 8.79 -1.15
C TYR A 257 15.28 9.97 -1.99
N GLY A 258 16.00 10.91 -1.37
CA GLY A 258 16.60 12.03 -2.06
C GLY A 258 16.22 13.42 -1.55
N TYR A 259 15.43 13.53 -0.47
CA TYR A 259 15.22 14.83 0.16
C TYR A 259 16.53 15.38 0.74
N ALA A 260 16.81 16.66 0.48
CA ALA A 260 17.91 17.35 1.15
C ALA A 260 17.54 17.66 2.63
N PRO A 261 18.52 17.72 3.55
CA PRO A 261 18.23 17.97 4.96
C PRO A 261 17.42 19.24 5.24
N HIS A 262 17.56 20.29 4.44
CA HIS A 262 16.82 21.55 4.61
C HIS A 262 15.35 21.47 4.16
N GLU A 263 15.00 20.49 3.33
CA GLU A 263 13.62 20.22 2.89
C GLU A 263 12.82 19.52 3.98
N LEU A 264 13.49 18.88 4.95
CA LEU A 264 12.85 18.19 6.06
C LEU A 264 12.38 19.21 7.11
N ASN A 265 11.24 19.81 6.89
CA ASN A 265 10.69 20.92 7.67
C ASN A 265 9.17 20.80 7.90
N GLY A 266 8.61 21.73 8.68
CA GLY A 266 7.19 21.72 9.03
C GLY A 266 6.25 21.81 7.82
N ALA A 267 6.64 22.49 6.75
CA ALA A 267 5.82 22.56 5.54
C ALA A 267 5.71 21.18 4.85
N LEU A 268 6.79 20.40 4.83
CA LEU A 268 6.77 19.02 4.32
C LEU A 268 5.86 18.13 5.18
N GLN A 269 5.94 18.24 6.51
CA GLN A 269 5.06 17.51 7.43
C GLN A 269 3.58 17.80 7.15
N CYS A 270 3.23 19.08 6.97
CA CYS A 270 1.86 19.49 6.65
C CYS A 270 1.41 18.99 5.27
N ARG A 271 2.28 18.92 4.26
CA ARG A 271 1.95 18.31 2.96
C ARG A 271 1.70 16.81 3.07
N PHE A 272 2.51 16.09 3.85
CA PHE A 272 2.25 14.66 4.11
C PHE A 272 0.92 14.44 4.84
N MET A 273 0.59 15.31 5.80
CA MET A 273 -0.72 15.27 6.47
C MET A 273 -1.87 15.57 5.50
N ALA A 274 -1.70 16.55 4.61
CA ALA A 274 -2.69 16.83 3.58
C ALA A 274 -2.92 15.62 2.67
N TYR A 275 -1.85 14.99 2.18
CA TYR A 275 -1.98 13.75 1.41
C TYR A 275 -2.59 12.61 2.20
N THR A 276 -2.36 12.55 3.50
CA THR A 276 -3.02 11.55 4.36
C THR A 276 -4.53 11.76 4.44
N LEU A 277 -4.99 13.01 4.53
CA LEU A 277 -6.41 13.34 4.46
C LEU A 277 -7.02 13.03 3.09
N LEU A 278 -6.23 13.21 2.02
CA LEU A 278 -6.61 12.96 0.62
C LEU A 278 -6.42 11.50 0.19
N HIS A 279 -5.82 10.66 1.03
CA HIS A 279 -5.58 9.26 0.70
C HIS A 279 -6.89 8.49 0.48
N ARG A 280 -6.93 7.57 -0.53
CA ARG A 280 -8.14 6.79 -0.84
C ARG A 280 -8.67 6.01 0.37
N TYR A 281 -7.76 5.46 1.16
CA TYR A 281 -8.07 4.69 2.36
C TYR A 281 -7.95 5.50 3.66
N SER A 282 -7.87 6.85 3.56
CA SER A 282 -7.71 7.72 4.72
C SER A 282 -8.72 7.40 5.84
N HIS A 283 -8.22 7.07 7.02
CA HIS A 283 -9.03 6.71 8.18
C HIS A 283 -8.37 7.24 9.47
N LEU A 284 -8.51 8.55 9.72
CA LEU A 284 -7.78 9.21 10.79
C LEU A 284 -8.08 8.64 12.18
N ARG A 285 -9.32 8.21 12.44
CA ARG A 285 -9.66 7.54 13.70
C ARG A 285 -8.76 6.33 13.95
N TRP A 286 -8.63 5.44 12.96
CA TRP A 286 -7.76 4.27 13.06
C TRP A 286 -6.27 4.64 13.15
N TYR A 287 -5.85 5.70 12.44
CA TYR A 287 -4.46 6.18 12.52
C TYR A 287 -4.15 6.75 13.91
N LEU A 288 -5.11 7.40 14.57
CA LEU A 288 -4.99 7.87 15.95
C LEU A 288 -4.91 6.73 16.97
N GLU A 289 -5.54 5.59 16.69
CA GLU A 289 -5.39 4.38 17.50
C GLU A 289 -3.97 3.80 17.36
N ARG A 290 -3.36 3.89 16.17
CA ARG A 290 -1.99 3.42 15.89
C ARG A 290 -0.91 4.39 16.41
N ILE A 291 -1.09 5.68 16.20
CA ILE A 291 -0.19 6.75 16.66
C ILE A 291 -1.04 7.82 17.35
N PRO A 292 -1.26 7.70 18.68
CA PRO A 292 -2.10 8.62 19.42
C PRO A 292 -1.66 10.08 19.29
N ALA A 293 -2.63 11.00 19.30
CA ALA A 293 -2.38 12.43 19.17
C ALA A 293 -1.46 13.00 20.28
N GLY A 294 -1.46 12.40 21.48
CA GLY A 294 -0.76 12.95 22.64
C GLY A 294 -1.29 14.35 22.96
N ASP A 295 -0.39 15.34 23.05
CA ASP A 295 -0.74 16.73 23.35
C ASP A 295 -1.12 17.57 22.12
N ALA A 296 -1.11 16.98 20.91
CA ALA A 296 -1.47 17.67 19.68
C ALA A 296 -2.94 18.13 19.72
N LYS A 297 -3.17 19.41 19.40
CA LYS A 297 -4.49 20.04 19.36
C LYS A 297 -4.89 20.49 17.96
N THR A 298 -3.96 20.52 17.01
CA THR A 298 -4.23 20.88 15.62
C THR A 298 -3.69 19.84 14.66
N LEU A 299 -4.18 19.84 13.44
CA LEU A 299 -3.68 18.94 12.39
C LEU A 299 -2.21 19.21 12.05
N GLU A 300 -1.71 20.44 12.19
CA GLU A 300 -0.28 20.77 12.07
C GLU A 300 0.57 20.14 13.17
N GLN A 301 0.09 20.19 14.42
CA GLN A 301 0.78 19.52 15.53
C GLN A 301 0.73 18.00 15.37
N LEU A 302 -0.39 17.48 14.89
CA LEU A 302 -0.52 16.04 14.56
C LEU A 302 0.41 15.65 13.43
N ALA A 303 0.57 16.51 12.40
CA ALA A 303 1.54 16.30 11.32
C ALA A 303 2.98 16.21 11.85
N THR A 304 3.35 17.10 12.77
CA THR A 304 4.68 17.06 13.42
C THR A 304 4.90 15.74 14.18
N ARG A 305 3.85 15.23 14.81
CA ARG A 305 3.90 13.98 15.59
C ARG A 305 3.94 12.72 14.72
N TRP A 306 3.20 12.70 13.63
CA TRP A 306 3.10 11.53 12.76
C TRP A 306 4.27 11.43 11.77
N TRP A 307 4.84 12.58 11.39
CA TRP A 307 6.05 12.68 10.55
C TRP A 307 7.17 13.41 11.29
N PRO A 308 7.69 12.89 12.42
CA PRO A 308 8.74 13.57 13.16
C PRO A 308 10.03 13.55 12.34
N LEU A 309 10.64 14.73 12.11
CA LEU A 309 11.82 14.89 11.28
C LEU A 309 13.11 15.08 12.10
N HIS A 310 12.97 15.25 13.41
CA HIS A 310 14.09 15.41 14.34
C HIS A 310 13.96 14.36 15.45
N GLU A 311 15.10 13.73 15.81
CA GLU A 311 15.18 12.90 17.01
C GLU A 311 15.02 13.83 18.22
N GLN A 312 14.09 13.50 19.13
CA GLN A 312 13.88 14.23 20.38
C GLN A 312 14.89 13.78 21.42
#